data_b5a9895f07ed276fb03867b0f323343b
#
_entry.id   b5a9895f07ed276fb03867b0f323343b
#
_cell.length_a   1.000
_cell.length_b   1.000
_cell.length_c   1.000
_cell.angle_alpha   90.00
_cell.angle_beta   90.00
_cell.angle_gamma   90.00
#
_symmetry.space_group_name_H-M   'P 1'
#
loop_
_entity.id
_entity.type
_entity.pdbx_description
1 polymer ?
#
loop_
_entity_poly.entity_id
_entity_poly.type
_entity_poly.pdbx_seq_one_letter_code
_entity_poly.pdbx_strand_id
1 'polypeptide(L)'
;TDINQLLLTALKVGEINLKVMGMLDAANTEKYGNPEPTKVRITPVAGKAILVSGHDLKDLHDLLVQTEGKGINVYTHGEMLPCHAYPELKKFKHLVGNYGGAWQDQRKEFDEFPGAILMTTNCIQKPKDSYKSRIFTSGLVGWPGVKHISNSDFSPVIEAALQAEGFKTTEEEKTITVGFGHNAVLGVAGAVIDAVKAGKINHFFLIGGCDGAKPGRNYYTEFAEKVPNDCVILTLACGKYRFNKKDFGEIGGIPRLLDIGQCNDAYSAIKIAIALADAFKCGVNELPLSMILSWYEQKAVCILLTL
;
A
#
# COMPACT_ATOMS: atom_id res chain seq x y z
N THR A 1 15.34 35.42 -0.26
CA THR A 1 14.51 34.40 -0.91
C THR A 1 13.07 34.87 -0.87
N ASP A 2 12.41 35.00 -2.01
CA ASP A 2 11.00 35.42 -2.08
C ASP A 2 10.09 34.23 -1.68
N ILE A 3 9.31 34.41 -0.62
CA ILE A 3 8.37 33.39 -0.10
C ILE A 3 7.32 33.01 -1.13
N ASN A 4 6.84 33.99 -1.91
CA ASN A 4 5.83 33.72 -2.95
C ASN A 4 6.40 32.83 -4.06
N GLN A 5 7.63 33.05 -4.47
CA GLN A 5 8.32 32.22 -5.45
C GLN A 5 8.56 30.79 -4.91
N LEU A 6 8.88 30.63 -3.64
CA LEU A 6 9.01 29.32 -3.01
C LEU A 6 7.68 28.59 -2.97
N LEU A 7 6.60 29.27 -2.58
CA LEU A 7 5.26 28.68 -2.56
C LEU A 7 4.80 28.24 -3.96
N LEU A 8 4.94 29.12 -4.96
CA LEU A 8 4.59 28.79 -6.35
C LEU A 8 5.39 27.60 -6.87
N THR A 9 6.68 27.50 -6.51
CA THR A 9 7.53 26.37 -6.89
C THR A 9 7.06 25.07 -6.22
N ALA A 10 6.72 25.11 -4.94
CA ALA A 10 6.21 23.97 -4.19
C ALA A 10 4.87 23.46 -4.80
N LEU A 11 3.94 24.38 -5.08
CA LEU A 11 2.66 24.04 -5.73
C LEU A 11 2.88 23.45 -7.12
N LYS A 12 3.89 23.95 -7.86
CA LYS A 12 4.25 23.40 -9.19
C LYS A 12 4.80 21.98 -9.10
N VAL A 13 5.55 21.63 -8.05
CA VAL A 13 5.99 20.26 -7.78
C VAL A 13 4.75 19.36 -7.58
N GLY A 14 3.78 19.79 -6.77
CA GLY A 14 2.52 19.05 -6.56
C GLY A 14 1.74 18.83 -7.86
N GLU A 15 1.58 19.87 -8.69
CA GLU A 15 0.90 19.78 -9.98
C GLU A 15 1.57 18.76 -10.93
N ILE A 16 2.89 18.79 -11.01
CA ILE A 16 3.64 17.85 -11.85
C ILE A 16 3.50 16.44 -11.31
N ASN A 17 3.64 16.26 -9.99
CA ASN A 17 3.51 14.96 -9.34
C ASN A 17 2.11 14.36 -9.52
N LEU A 18 1.04 15.17 -9.51
CA LEU A 18 -0.31 14.70 -9.83
C LEU A 18 -0.39 14.05 -11.22
N LYS A 19 0.24 14.68 -12.21
CA LYS A 19 0.30 14.11 -13.58
C LYS A 19 1.07 12.80 -13.62
N VAL A 20 2.21 12.74 -12.91
CA VAL A 20 3.04 11.52 -12.85
C VAL A 20 2.29 10.39 -12.15
N MET A 21 1.62 10.67 -11.02
CA MET A 21 0.80 9.67 -10.33
C MET A 21 -0.36 9.18 -11.21
N GLY A 22 -1.01 10.08 -11.96
CA GLY A 22 -2.06 9.70 -12.91
C GLY A 22 -1.54 8.81 -14.05
N MET A 23 -0.33 9.05 -14.53
CA MET A 23 0.31 8.18 -15.54
C MET A 23 0.62 6.80 -14.94
N LEU A 24 1.10 6.74 -13.70
CA LEU A 24 1.37 5.47 -13.02
C LEU A 24 0.09 4.67 -12.77
N ASP A 25 -0.96 5.34 -12.30
CA ASP A 25 -2.29 4.73 -12.10
C ASP A 25 -2.82 4.14 -13.42
N ALA A 26 -2.76 4.92 -14.50
CA ALA A 26 -3.18 4.46 -15.82
C ALA A 26 -2.38 3.24 -16.30
N ALA A 27 -1.05 3.28 -16.18
CA ALA A 27 -0.19 2.16 -16.57
C ALA A 27 -0.47 0.88 -15.77
N ASN A 28 -0.67 1.01 -14.46
CA ASN A 28 -0.97 -0.13 -13.60
C ASN A 28 -2.36 -0.69 -13.87
N THR A 29 -3.38 0.16 -13.99
CA THR A 29 -4.78 -0.28 -14.19
C THR A 29 -5.02 -0.81 -15.60
N GLU A 30 -4.37 -0.26 -16.61
CA GLU A 30 -4.42 -0.77 -17.98
C GLU A 30 -3.80 -2.18 -18.06
N LYS A 31 -2.69 -2.40 -17.37
CA LYS A 31 -1.98 -3.68 -17.46
C LYS A 31 -2.51 -4.75 -16.52
N TYR A 32 -2.88 -4.39 -15.29
CA TYR A 32 -3.23 -5.34 -14.23
C TYR A 32 -4.72 -5.32 -13.85
N GLY A 33 -5.51 -4.44 -14.46
CA GLY A 33 -6.91 -4.19 -14.13
C GLY A 33 -7.07 -3.21 -12.97
N ASN A 34 -8.29 -2.69 -12.79
CA ASN A 34 -8.60 -1.81 -11.67
C ASN A 34 -8.60 -2.60 -10.36
N PRO A 35 -8.02 -2.06 -9.27
CA PRO A 35 -8.12 -2.69 -7.96
C PRO A 35 -9.55 -2.95 -7.54
N GLU A 36 -9.80 -4.14 -6.99
CA GLU A 36 -11.10 -4.58 -6.49
C GLU A 36 -11.01 -4.93 -5.01
N PRO A 37 -12.04 -4.67 -4.19
CA PRO A 37 -12.07 -5.10 -2.79
C PRO A 37 -11.72 -6.58 -2.65
N THR A 38 -10.61 -6.87 -1.97
CA THR A 38 -10.03 -8.21 -1.90
C THR A 38 -9.56 -8.51 -0.48
N LYS A 39 -9.95 -9.68 0.05
CA LYS A 39 -9.43 -10.21 1.31
C LYS A 39 -8.02 -10.75 1.09
N VAL A 40 -7.08 -10.29 1.88
CA VAL A 40 -5.67 -10.68 1.82
C VAL A 40 -5.29 -11.36 3.13
N ARG A 41 -4.76 -12.58 3.01
CA ARG A 41 -4.24 -13.34 4.14
C ARG A 41 -3.04 -12.62 4.77
N ILE A 42 -2.98 -12.62 6.11
CA ILE A 42 -1.88 -12.01 6.88
C ILE A 42 -1.19 -13.00 7.82
N THR A 43 -1.41 -14.29 7.62
CA THR A 43 -0.80 -15.38 8.39
C THR A 43 -0.02 -16.32 7.47
N PRO A 44 1.07 -16.96 7.96
CA PRO A 44 1.91 -17.83 7.16
C PRO A 44 1.20 -19.07 6.60
N VAL A 45 1.70 -19.54 5.46
CA VAL A 45 1.39 -20.83 4.85
C VAL A 45 2.69 -21.64 4.75
N ALA A 46 2.67 -22.90 5.17
CA ALA A 46 3.84 -23.78 5.11
C ALA A 46 4.42 -23.87 3.70
N GLY A 47 5.74 -23.88 3.60
CA GLY A 47 6.46 -24.02 2.33
C GLY A 47 7.58 -23.00 2.15
N LYS A 48 8.30 -23.14 1.03
CA LYS A 48 9.35 -22.19 0.61
C LYS A 48 8.71 -20.82 0.34
N ALA A 49 9.45 -19.75 0.61
CA ALA A 49 8.84 -18.41 0.60
C ALA A 49 9.77 -17.35 0.00
N ILE A 50 9.15 -16.38 -0.69
CA ILE A 50 9.77 -15.12 -1.12
C ILE A 50 8.92 -13.98 -0.57
N LEU A 51 9.59 -12.97 0.00
CA LEU A 51 8.98 -11.72 0.44
C LEU A 51 9.32 -10.61 -0.56
N VAL A 52 8.31 -9.92 -1.08
CA VAL A 52 8.48 -8.80 -2.01
C VAL A 52 8.04 -7.51 -1.34
N SER A 53 8.93 -6.53 -1.28
CA SER A 53 8.67 -5.22 -0.69
C SER A 53 9.02 -4.09 -1.67
N GLY A 54 8.44 -2.94 -1.46
CA GLY A 54 8.55 -1.78 -2.35
C GLY A 54 7.22 -1.50 -3.04
N HIS A 55 7.26 -1.03 -4.31
CA HIS A 55 6.07 -0.51 -4.99
C HIS A 55 5.87 -1.07 -6.41
N ASP A 56 6.90 -1.66 -7.03
CA ASP A 56 6.89 -1.99 -8.45
C ASP A 56 6.07 -3.25 -8.75
N LEU A 57 4.91 -3.08 -9.39
CA LEU A 57 4.02 -4.17 -9.76
C LEU A 57 4.58 -5.00 -10.92
N LYS A 58 5.44 -4.42 -11.77
CA LYS A 58 6.05 -5.14 -12.88
C LYS A 58 7.05 -6.15 -12.37
N ASP A 59 7.95 -5.77 -11.46
CA ASP A 59 8.91 -6.68 -10.84
C ASP A 59 8.20 -7.81 -10.09
N LEU A 60 7.11 -7.49 -9.36
CA LEU A 60 6.30 -8.51 -8.71
C LEU A 60 5.69 -9.47 -9.74
N HIS A 61 5.07 -8.95 -10.80
CA HIS A 61 4.46 -9.78 -11.85
C HIS A 61 5.50 -10.71 -12.50
N ASP A 62 6.65 -10.16 -12.88
CA ASP A 62 7.71 -10.94 -13.54
C ASP A 62 8.27 -12.03 -12.60
N LEU A 63 8.37 -11.74 -11.30
CA LEU A 63 8.71 -12.73 -10.28
C LEU A 63 7.63 -13.82 -10.17
N LEU A 64 6.35 -13.44 -10.14
CA LEU A 64 5.24 -14.38 -10.05
C LEU A 64 5.22 -15.33 -11.24
N VAL A 65 5.43 -14.83 -12.46
CA VAL A 65 5.56 -15.67 -13.66
C VAL A 65 6.72 -16.65 -13.53
N GLN A 66 7.88 -16.21 -13.03
CA GLN A 66 9.07 -17.06 -12.90
C GLN A 66 8.98 -18.06 -11.74
N THR A 67 8.14 -17.84 -10.75
CA THR A 67 7.95 -18.74 -9.59
C THR A 67 6.76 -19.68 -9.75
N GLU A 68 5.94 -19.52 -10.79
CA GLU A 68 4.79 -20.38 -11.02
C GLU A 68 5.21 -21.85 -11.14
N GLY A 69 4.51 -22.73 -10.41
CA GLY A 69 4.79 -24.17 -10.39
C GLY A 69 6.08 -24.59 -9.65
N LYS A 70 6.83 -23.67 -9.05
CA LYS A 70 8.08 -24.00 -8.35
C LYS A 70 7.92 -24.37 -6.86
N GLY A 71 6.68 -24.41 -6.34
CA GLY A 71 6.42 -24.72 -4.93
C GLY A 71 6.88 -23.64 -3.95
N ILE A 72 6.90 -22.38 -4.40
CA ILE A 72 7.29 -21.21 -3.61
C ILE A 72 6.05 -20.34 -3.36
N ASN A 73 5.81 -20.00 -2.12
CA ASN A 73 4.80 -19.03 -1.71
C ASN A 73 5.37 -17.62 -1.77
N VAL A 74 4.72 -16.72 -2.47
CA VAL A 74 5.12 -15.31 -2.55
C VAL A 74 4.27 -14.50 -1.58
N TYR A 75 4.93 -13.69 -0.76
CA TYR A 75 4.34 -12.75 0.18
C TYR A 75 4.70 -11.33 -0.20
N THR A 76 3.78 -10.41 0.08
CA THR A 76 4.06 -8.98 0.01
C THR A 76 4.41 -8.41 1.37
N HIS A 77 5.09 -7.26 1.37
CA HIS A 77 5.43 -6.49 2.56
C HIS A 77 5.28 -4.99 2.28
N GLY A 78 4.90 -4.23 3.29
CA GLY A 78 4.86 -2.78 3.20
C GLY A 78 3.93 -2.28 2.08
N GLU A 79 4.43 -1.41 1.25
CA GLU A 79 3.66 -0.78 0.17
C GLU A 79 3.31 -1.73 -0.99
N MET A 80 3.79 -2.99 -0.97
CA MET A 80 3.38 -3.99 -1.96
C MET A 80 2.01 -4.63 -1.63
N LEU A 81 1.49 -4.49 -0.41
CA LEU A 81 0.19 -5.05 0.01
C LEU A 81 -0.96 -4.77 -0.98
N PRO A 82 -1.14 -3.56 -1.53
CA PRO A 82 -2.25 -3.26 -2.43
C PRO A 82 -2.26 -4.07 -3.74
N CYS A 83 -1.14 -4.68 -4.13
CA CYS A 83 -1.05 -5.47 -5.36
C CYS A 83 -2.04 -6.65 -5.40
N HIS A 84 -2.41 -7.19 -4.24
CA HIS A 84 -3.39 -8.28 -4.12
C HIS A 84 -4.78 -7.92 -4.64
N ALA A 85 -5.07 -6.63 -4.80
CA ALA A 85 -6.35 -6.16 -5.31
C ALA A 85 -6.43 -6.12 -6.85
N TYR A 86 -5.31 -6.18 -7.53
CA TYR A 86 -5.28 -6.10 -8.99
C TYR A 86 -5.67 -7.45 -9.63
N PRO A 87 -6.70 -7.48 -10.51
CA PRO A 87 -7.21 -8.72 -11.10
C PRO A 87 -6.15 -9.63 -11.72
N GLU A 88 -5.22 -9.06 -12.48
CA GLU A 88 -4.19 -9.85 -13.17
C GLU A 88 -3.12 -10.42 -12.22
N LEU A 89 -2.86 -9.76 -11.08
CA LEU A 89 -1.90 -10.24 -10.07
C LEU A 89 -2.51 -11.29 -9.15
N LYS A 90 -3.76 -11.13 -8.73
CA LYS A 90 -4.43 -12.13 -7.86
C LYS A 90 -4.78 -13.46 -8.53
N LYS A 91 -4.57 -13.57 -9.84
CA LYS A 91 -4.67 -14.86 -10.56
C LYS A 91 -3.60 -15.86 -10.12
N PHE A 92 -2.43 -15.39 -9.71
CA PHE A 92 -1.34 -16.24 -9.26
C PHE A 92 -1.64 -16.81 -7.88
N LYS A 93 -2.00 -18.09 -7.82
CA LYS A 93 -2.42 -18.76 -6.58
C LYS A 93 -1.34 -18.86 -5.52
N HIS A 94 -0.07 -18.76 -5.92
CA HIS A 94 1.08 -18.76 -5.01
C HIS A 94 1.45 -17.35 -4.50
N LEU A 95 0.73 -16.29 -4.89
CA LEU A 95 0.71 -15.01 -4.21
C LEU A 95 -0.24 -15.14 -3.01
N VAL A 96 0.27 -15.65 -1.88
CA VAL A 96 -0.55 -16.20 -0.80
C VAL A 96 -1.02 -15.18 0.23
N GLY A 97 -0.32 -14.06 0.39
CA GLY A 97 -0.71 -13.06 1.39
C GLY A 97 0.34 -11.99 1.65
N ASN A 98 0.10 -11.22 2.71
CA ASN A 98 1.01 -10.18 3.19
C ASN A 98 1.68 -10.62 4.49
N TYR A 99 2.98 -10.39 4.61
CA TYR A 99 3.75 -10.64 5.82
C TYR A 99 4.29 -9.34 6.39
N GLY A 100 4.16 -9.18 7.70
CA GLY A 100 4.68 -8.02 8.39
C GLY A 100 3.82 -6.75 8.28
N GLY A 101 4.47 -5.62 8.33
CA GLY A 101 3.87 -4.29 8.44
C GLY A 101 4.56 -3.22 7.60
N ALA A 102 4.81 -2.07 8.25
CA ALA A 102 5.41 -0.91 7.61
C ALA A 102 6.95 -1.03 7.48
N TRP A 103 7.52 -0.15 6.66
CA TRP A 103 8.96 -0.12 6.41
C TRP A 103 9.82 0.04 7.70
N GLN A 104 9.28 0.63 8.77
CA GLN A 104 9.96 0.79 10.03
C GLN A 104 10.34 -0.54 10.70
N ASP A 105 9.54 -1.59 10.46
CA ASP A 105 9.70 -2.89 11.11
C ASP A 105 10.56 -3.87 10.29
N GLN A 106 11.03 -3.48 9.10
CA GLN A 106 11.83 -4.32 8.20
C GLN A 106 12.96 -5.08 8.90
N ARG A 107 13.73 -4.40 9.76
CA ARG A 107 14.90 -5.01 10.38
C ARG A 107 14.56 -6.19 11.30
N LYS A 108 13.36 -6.21 11.85
CA LYS A 108 12.82 -7.32 12.65
C LYS A 108 12.17 -8.35 11.74
N GLU A 109 11.24 -7.92 10.94
CA GLU A 109 10.40 -8.78 10.10
C GLU A 109 11.20 -9.53 9.03
N PHE A 110 12.20 -8.89 8.42
CA PHE A 110 13.08 -9.53 7.44
C PHE A 110 14.06 -10.53 8.10
N ASP A 111 14.43 -10.29 9.35
CA ASP A 111 15.23 -11.22 10.14
C ASP A 111 14.45 -12.50 10.44
N GLU A 112 13.21 -12.36 10.82
CA GLU A 112 12.30 -13.44 11.18
C GLU A 112 11.71 -14.20 9.97
N PHE A 113 11.69 -13.57 8.78
CA PHE A 113 11.14 -14.19 7.57
C PHE A 113 12.05 -15.34 7.08
N PRO A 114 11.53 -16.58 6.92
CA PRO A 114 12.37 -17.76 6.66
C PRO A 114 12.66 -18.01 5.17
N GLY A 115 12.63 -16.99 4.31
CA GLY A 115 12.80 -17.09 2.86
C GLY A 115 13.68 -16.03 2.26
N ALA A 116 13.72 -15.93 0.93
CA ALA A 116 14.40 -14.86 0.21
C ALA A 116 13.56 -13.56 0.23
N ILE A 117 14.23 -12.42 0.10
CA ILE A 117 13.60 -11.10 0.17
C ILE A 117 14.00 -10.30 -1.08
N LEU A 118 13.02 -9.70 -1.75
CA LEU A 118 13.22 -8.82 -2.90
C LEU A 118 12.71 -7.41 -2.57
N MET A 119 13.60 -6.42 -2.69
CA MET A 119 13.28 -4.99 -2.61
C MET A 119 13.22 -4.40 -4.02
N THR A 120 12.07 -3.87 -4.42
CA THR A 120 11.84 -3.38 -5.79
C THR A 120 12.01 -1.87 -5.94
N THR A 121 11.84 -1.12 -4.87
CA THR A 121 11.94 0.36 -4.85
C THR A 121 12.50 0.84 -3.52
N ASN A 122 12.36 2.15 -3.24
CA ASN A 122 12.75 2.77 -1.97
C ASN A 122 12.14 2.09 -0.73
N CYS A 123 12.36 2.66 0.44
CA CYS A 123 12.00 2.15 1.77
C CYS A 123 12.91 1.02 2.28
N ILE A 124 14.02 0.70 1.61
CA ILE A 124 15.01 -0.24 2.15
C ILE A 124 15.74 0.38 3.35
N GLN A 125 15.84 -0.37 4.45
CA GLN A 125 16.70 -0.05 5.58
C GLN A 125 18.02 -0.82 5.48
N LYS A 126 19.04 -0.37 6.25
CA LYS A 126 20.32 -1.09 6.35
C LYS A 126 20.08 -2.56 6.73
N PRO A 127 20.37 -3.52 5.83
CA PRO A 127 20.17 -4.92 6.12
C PRO A 127 21.04 -5.38 7.29
N LYS A 128 20.50 -6.29 8.14
CA LYS A 128 21.31 -7.00 9.13
C LYS A 128 22.11 -8.11 8.47
N ASP A 129 23.23 -8.49 9.07
CA ASP A 129 24.08 -9.56 8.58
C ASP A 129 23.35 -10.92 8.54
N SER A 130 22.39 -11.13 9.44
CA SER A 130 21.56 -12.34 9.54
C SER A 130 20.70 -12.65 8.31
N TYR A 131 20.31 -11.62 7.52
CA TYR A 131 19.54 -11.84 6.29
C TYR A 131 20.19 -11.20 5.05
N LYS A 132 21.39 -10.64 5.17
CA LYS A 132 22.05 -9.94 4.07
C LYS A 132 22.36 -10.85 2.87
N SER A 133 22.56 -12.13 3.10
CA SER A 133 22.83 -13.12 2.04
C SER A 133 21.59 -13.55 1.26
N ARG A 134 20.38 -13.28 1.79
CA ARG A 134 19.10 -13.68 1.18
C ARG A 134 18.18 -12.49 0.84
N ILE A 135 18.69 -11.24 0.93
CA ILE A 135 18.03 -10.05 0.42
C ILE A 135 18.64 -9.63 -0.91
N PHE A 136 17.79 -9.22 -1.82
CA PHE A 136 18.11 -8.76 -3.17
C PHE A 136 17.42 -7.45 -3.44
N THR A 137 17.94 -6.68 -4.39
CA THR A 137 17.32 -5.42 -4.87
C THR A 137 17.11 -5.52 -6.38
N SER A 138 16.12 -4.79 -6.89
CA SER A 138 15.86 -4.62 -8.32
C SER A 138 15.49 -3.17 -8.66
N GLY A 139 15.37 -2.86 -9.95
CA GLY A 139 14.92 -1.55 -10.41
C GLY A 139 15.82 -0.41 -9.95
N LEU A 140 15.25 0.59 -9.31
CA LEU A 140 15.94 1.82 -8.91
C LEU A 140 16.59 1.75 -7.51
N VAL A 141 16.34 0.71 -6.74
CA VAL A 141 16.88 0.56 -5.39
C VAL A 141 18.13 -0.29 -5.38
N GLY A 142 19.10 0.09 -4.58
CA GLY A 142 20.33 -0.67 -4.35
C GLY A 142 20.82 -0.47 -2.92
N TRP A 143 21.64 -1.41 -2.44
CA TRP A 143 22.33 -1.29 -1.15
C TRP A 143 23.75 -1.87 -1.26
N PRO A 144 24.77 -1.23 -0.69
CA PRO A 144 26.14 -1.74 -0.71
C PRO A 144 26.26 -3.18 -0.16
N GLY A 145 26.80 -4.07 -0.97
CA GLY A 145 26.97 -5.48 -0.62
C GLY A 145 25.69 -6.32 -0.62
N VAL A 146 24.61 -5.84 -1.22
CA VAL A 146 23.40 -6.59 -1.56
C VAL A 146 23.39 -6.87 -3.06
N LYS A 147 23.06 -8.10 -3.44
CA LYS A 147 22.98 -8.49 -4.85
C LYS A 147 21.82 -7.76 -5.55
N HIS A 148 22.14 -7.06 -6.64
CA HIS A 148 21.16 -6.40 -7.47
C HIS A 148 20.73 -7.30 -8.63
N ILE A 149 19.42 -7.38 -8.86
CA ILE A 149 18.82 -8.13 -9.97
C ILE A 149 18.69 -7.20 -11.17
N SER A 150 19.34 -7.58 -12.26
CA SER A 150 19.26 -6.88 -13.54
C SER A 150 18.39 -7.67 -14.53
N ASN A 151 17.81 -6.96 -15.50
CA ASN A 151 17.05 -7.58 -16.61
C ASN A 151 15.87 -8.46 -16.18
N SER A 152 15.29 -8.22 -15.00
CA SER A 152 14.18 -9.03 -14.45
C SER A 152 14.45 -10.54 -14.39
N ASP A 153 15.72 -10.96 -14.27
CA ASP A 153 16.07 -12.36 -14.03
C ASP A 153 16.11 -12.65 -12.52
N PHE A 154 15.01 -13.17 -11.99
CA PHE A 154 14.86 -13.46 -10.57
C PHE A 154 15.38 -14.86 -10.16
N SER A 155 16.08 -15.57 -11.04
CA SER A 155 16.69 -16.86 -10.72
C SER A 155 17.49 -16.86 -9.41
N PRO A 156 18.32 -15.84 -9.09
CA PRO A 156 19.05 -15.82 -7.82
C PRO A 156 18.15 -15.72 -6.59
N VAL A 157 17.02 -15.02 -6.69
CA VAL A 157 16.02 -14.89 -5.60
C VAL A 157 15.31 -16.24 -5.39
N ILE A 158 14.96 -16.89 -6.50
CA ILE A 158 14.31 -18.21 -6.51
C ILE A 158 15.22 -19.27 -5.90
N GLU A 159 16.49 -19.31 -6.30
CA GLU A 159 17.49 -20.24 -5.75
C GLU A 159 17.66 -20.04 -4.24
N ALA A 160 17.79 -18.79 -3.79
CA ALA A 160 17.89 -18.48 -2.37
C ALA A 160 16.64 -18.91 -1.58
N ALA A 161 15.45 -18.75 -2.15
CA ALA A 161 14.19 -19.18 -1.53
C ALA A 161 14.10 -20.71 -1.43
N LEU A 162 14.55 -21.45 -2.46
CA LEU A 162 14.57 -22.92 -2.45
C LEU A 162 15.56 -23.48 -1.43
N GLN A 163 16.68 -22.79 -1.18
CA GLN A 163 17.67 -23.16 -0.19
C GLN A 163 17.26 -22.80 1.25
N ALA A 164 16.44 -21.76 1.42
CA ALA A 164 15.97 -21.32 2.73
C ALA A 164 15.02 -22.35 3.37
N GLU A 165 14.81 -22.26 4.69
CA GLU A 165 13.95 -23.23 5.41
C GLU A 165 12.49 -23.16 4.94
N GLY A 166 11.95 -21.95 4.74
CA GLY A 166 10.53 -21.72 4.52
C GLY A 166 9.72 -21.81 5.81
N PHE A 167 8.43 -21.54 5.73
CA PHE A 167 7.53 -21.68 6.86
C PHE A 167 7.24 -23.18 7.14
N LYS A 168 7.33 -23.58 8.40
CA LYS A 168 7.14 -24.99 8.82
C LYS A 168 5.67 -25.37 8.96
N THR A 169 4.82 -24.39 9.27
CA THR A 169 3.40 -24.61 9.57
C THR A 169 2.52 -23.62 8.82
N THR A 170 1.30 -24.06 8.52
CA THR A 170 0.23 -23.17 8.08
C THR A 170 -0.55 -22.74 9.30
N GLU A 171 -0.62 -21.41 9.54
CA GLU A 171 -1.42 -20.85 10.61
C GLU A 171 -2.89 -20.71 10.20
N GLU A 172 -3.78 -20.54 11.16
CA GLU A 172 -5.18 -20.20 10.91
C GLU A 172 -5.29 -18.93 10.05
N GLU A 173 -6.17 -18.94 9.07
CA GLU A 173 -6.30 -17.82 8.15
C GLU A 173 -6.90 -16.60 8.86
N LYS A 174 -6.16 -15.48 8.83
CA LYS A 174 -6.64 -14.15 9.18
C LYS A 174 -6.46 -13.25 7.97
N THR A 175 -7.44 -12.41 7.71
CA THR A 175 -7.45 -11.55 6.52
C THR A 175 -7.68 -10.09 6.88
N ILE A 176 -7.21 -9.21 6.01
CA ILE A 176 -7.57 -7.79 5.93
C ILE A 176 -8.14 -7.51 4.54
N THR A 177 -8.89 -6.42 4.38
CA THR A 177 -9.44 -6.06 3.07
C THR A 177 -8.71 -4.84 2.51
N VAL A 178 -8.30 -4.94 1.24
CA VAL A 178 -7.65 -3.88 0.46
C VAL A 178 -8.38 -3.68 -0.87
N GLY A 179 -7.98 -2.68 -1.68
CA GLY A 179 -8.46 -2.56 -3.05
C GLY A 179 -9.60 -1.56 -3.27
N PHE A 180 -9.74 -0.59 -2.36
CA PHE A 180 -10.71 0.49 -2.49
C PHE A 180 -10.14 1.68 -3.29
N GLY A 181 -9.49 1.41 -4.44
CA GLY A 181 -9.07 2.46 -5.37
C GLY A 181 -10.27 3.25 -5.91
N HIS A 182 -9.99 4.37 -6.60
CA HIS A 182 -11.05 5.27 -7.05
C HIS A 182 -12.14 4.58 -7.88
N ASN A 183 -11.77 3.65 -8.75
CA ASN A 183 -12.76 2.94 -9.58
C ASN A 183 -13.74 2.11 -8.72
N ALA A 184 -13.26 1.41 -7.70
CA ALA A 184 -14.09 0.63 -6.78
C ALA A 184 -15.01 1.54 -5.94
N VAL A 185 -14.46 2.63 -5.39
CA VAL A 185 -15.24 3.58 -4.57
C VAL A 185 -16.28 4.32 -5.41
N LEU A 186 -15.92 4.76 -6.61
CA LEU A 186 -16.86 5.45 -7.52
C LEU A 186 -17.94 4.50 -8.05
N GLY A 187 -17.65 3.20 -8.17
CA GLY A 187 -18.64 2.19 -8.52
C GLY A 187 -19.81 2.08 -7.52
N VAL A 188 -19.58 2.47 -6.27
CA VAL A 188 -20.60 2.51 -5.20
C VAL A 188 -20.93 3.94 -4.74
N ALA A 189 -20.52 4.95 -5.49
CA ALA A 189 -20.69 6.37 -5.12
C ALA A 189 -22.16 6.73 -4.83
N GLY A 190 -23.11 6.16 -5.56
CA GLY A 190 -24.55 6.38 -5.31
C GLY A 190 -24.94 6.01 -3.88
N ALA A 191 -24.54 4.84 -3.41
CA ALA A 191 -24.82 4.39 -2.05
C ALA A 191 -24.15 5.28 -0.98
N VAL A 192 -22.91 5.72 -1.25
CA VAL A 192 -22.19 6.65 -0.37
C VAL A 192 -22.91 8.00 -0.29
N ILE A 193 -23.29 8.56 -1.44
CA ILE A 193 -24.01 9.85 -1.52
C ILE A 193 -25.36 9.75 -0.79
N ASP A 194 -26.09 8.68 -0.98
CA ASP A 194 -27.38 8.45 -0.30
C ASP A 194 -27.19 8.31 1.21
N ALA A 195 -26.14 7.62 1.66
CA ALA A 195 -25.81 7.51 3.08
C ALA A 195 -25.43 8.86 3.71
N VAL A 196 -24.69 9.71 2.99
CA VAL A 196 -24.38 11.08 3.44
C VAL A 196 -25.65 11.94 3.50
N LYS A 197 -26.50 11.92 2.46
CA LYS A 197 -27.77 12.68 2.44
C LYS A 197 -28.73 12.24 3.54
N ALA A 198 -28.70 10.95 3.90
CA ALA A 198 -29.50 10.39 4.98
C ALA A 198 -28.91 10.65 6.38
N GLY A 199 -27.77 11.33 6.50
CA GLY A 199 -27.08 11.57 7.76
C GLY A 199 -26.49 10.32 8.42
N LYS A 200 -26.30 9.23 7.65
CA LYS A 200 -25.66 8.00 8.12
C LYS A 200 -24.14 8.08 8.08
N ILE A 201 -23.60 8.82 7.11
CA ILE A 201 -22.17 9.16 7.02
C ILE A 201 -22.07 10.68 7.18
N ASN A 202 -21.40 11.11 8.23
CA ASN A 202 -21.24 12.52 8.56
C ASN A 202 -19.90 13.11 8.18
N HIS A 203 -18.84 12.28 8.11
CA HIS A 203 -17.50 12.76 7.80
C HIS A 203 -16.62 11.67 7.20
N PHE A 204 -15.61 12.09 6.46
CA PHE A 204 -14.54 11.26 5.93
C PHE A 204 -13.20 11.72 6.51
N PHE A 205 -12.37 10.75 6.91
CA PHE A 205 -11.01 11.01 7.38
C PHE A 205 -10.01 10.29 6.49
N LEU A 206 -9.14 11.03 5.81
CA LEU A 206 -7.99 10.45 5.10
C LEU A 206 -6.82 10.35 6.09
N ILE A 207 -6.57 9.16 6.60
CA ILE A 207 -5.48 8.88 7.56
C ILE A 207 -4.41 8.06 6.86
N GLY A 208 -3.26 8.64 6.59
CA GLY A 208 -2.22 7.93 5.83
C GLY A 208 -0.87 8.64 5.81
N GLY A 209 0.08 8.02 5.13
CA GLY A 209 1.43 8.55 4.97
C GLY A 209 2.53 7.55 5.33
N CYS A 210 3.72 8.04 5.68
CA CYS A 210 4.91 7.21 5.91
C CYS A 210 4.95 6.54 7.30
N ASP A 211 4.20 7.04 8.28
CA ASP A 211 4.28 6.58 9.66
C ASP A 211 3.39 5.38 9.96
N GLY A 212 3.90 4.18 9.68
CA GLY A 212 3.19 2.93 9.94
C GLY A 212 3.48 2.30 11.32
N ALA A 213 4.61 2.64 11.97
CA ALA A 213 5.01 1.97 13.21
C ALA A 213 6.01 2.74 14.07
N LYS A 214 6.33 4.02 13.77
CA LYS A 214 7.37 4.72 14.52
C LYS A 214 7.02 4.83 16.01
N PRO A 215 7.88 4.33 16.93
CA PRO A 215 7.67 4.45 18.37
C PRO A 215 7.57 5.92 18.83
N GLY A 216 6.73 6.15 19.85
CA GLY A 216 6.51 7.49 20.41
C GLY A 216 5.59 8.40 19.57
N ARG A 217 5.02 7.89 18.48
CA ARG A 217 4.12 8.62 17.57
C ARG A 217 2.77 7.93 17.45
N ASN A 218 2.12 7.64 18.57
CA ASN A 218 0.85 6.90 18.60
C ASN A 218 -0.37 7.73 18.17
N TYR A 219 -0.20 9.01 17.89
CA TYR A 219 -1.26 9.94 17.51
C TYR A 219 -2.19 9.39 16.41
N TYR A 220 -1.62 8.83 15.33
CA TYR A 220 -2.41 8.34 14.19
C TYR A 220 -3.24 7.11 14.54
N THR A 221 -2.70 6.21 15.40
CA THR A 221 -3.44 5.05 15.91
C THR A 221 -4.60 5.50 16.78
N GLU A 222 -4.33 6.36 17.76
CA GLU A 222 -5.33 6.89 18.69
C GLU A 222 -6.41 7.71 17.97
N PHE A 223 -6.00 8.47 16.94
CA PHE A 223 -6.96 9.20 16.12
C PHE A 223 -7.92 8.25 15.41
N ALA A 224 -7.39 7.23 14.71
CA ALA A 224 -8.23 6.26 14.01
C ALA A 224 -9.20 5.52 14.95
N GLU A 225 -8.74 5.16 16.15
CA GLU A 225 -9.57 4.50 17.19
C GLU A 225 -10.69 5.39 17.73
N LYS A 226 -10.50 6.71 17.69
CA LYS A 226 -11.47 7.70 18.19
C LYS A 226 -12.39 8.25 17.09
N VAL A 227 -12.23 7.83 15.85
CA VAL A 227 -13.12 8.24 14.75
C VAL A 227 -14.56 7.79 15.07
N PRO A 228 -15.54 8.71 15.07
CA PRO A 228 -16.94 8.38 15.35
C PRO A 228 -17.50 7.28 14.44
N ASN A 229 -18.47 6.52 14.94
CA ASN A 229 -19.04 5.36 14.23
C ASN A 229 -19.82 5.70 12.97
N ASP A 230 -20.20 6.95 12.80
CA ASP A 230 -20.86 7.52 11.63
C ASP A 230 -19.88 8.16 10.63
N CYS A 231 -18.60 7.86 10.75
CA CYS A 231 -17.55 8.39 9.87
C CYS A 231 -16.79 7.26 9.16
N VAL A 232 -16.31 7.55 7.96
CA VAL A 232 -15.52 6.65 7.12
C VAL A 232 -14.05 7.04 7.18
N ILE A 233 -13.18 6.04 7.28
CA ILE A 233 -11.72 6.20 7.22
C ILE A 233 -11.24 5.74 5.85
N LEU A 234 -10.65 6.64 5.10
CA LEU A 234 -9.85 6.36 3.93
C LEU A 234 -8.39 6.22 4.38
N THR A 235 -7.69 5.18 3.95
CA THR A 235 -6.28 5.02 4.31
C THR A 235 -5.43 4.62 3.11
N LEU A 236 -4.16 4.97 3.15
CA LEU A 236 -3.19 4.62 2.12
C LEU A 236 -1.76 4.67 2.68
N ALA A 237 -0.81 4.14 1.90
CA ALA A 237 0.60 4.12 2.25
C ALA A 237 0.91 3.30 3.51
N CYS A 238 2.10 3.46 4.09
CA CYS A 238 2.51 2.73 5.29
C CYS A 238 1.69 3.07 6.54
N GLY A 239 1.09 4.26 6.60
CA GLY A 239 0.26 4.70 7.72
C GLY A 239 -0.88 3.75 8.08
N LYS A 240 -1.43 3.03 7.10
CA LYS A 240 -2.47 2.01 7.29
C LYS A 240 -2.09 0.94 8.32
N TYR A 241 -0.81 0.55 8.42
CA TYR A 241 -0.36 -0.53 9.29
C TYR A 241 -0.54 -0.27 10.77
N ARG A 242 -0.77 0.98 11.17
CA ARG A 242 -1.11 1.33 12.54
C ARG A 242 -2.47 0.80 12.99
N PHE A 243 -3.39 0.55 12.04
CA PHE A 243 -4.77 0.21 12.39
C PHE A 243 -5.47 -0.73 11.39
N ASN A 244 -4.87 -1.10 10.26
CA ASN A 244 -5.56 -1.91 9.24
C ASN A 244 -5.90 -3.34 9.66
N LYS A 245 -5.38 -3.81 10.80
CA LYS A 245 -5.74 -5.11 11.41
C LYS A 245 -6.87 -5.01 12.42
N LYS A 246 -7.43 -3.79 12.64
CA LYS A 246 -8.54 -3.54 13.54
C LYS A 246 -9.87 -3.60 12.78
N ASP A 247 -10.91 -4.03 13.48
CA ASP A 247 -12.28 -3.99 12.95
C ASP A 247 -12.91 -2.63 13.27
N PHE A 248 -13.30 -1.89 12.24
CA PHE A 248 -14.00 -0.63 12.35
C PHE A 248 -15.52 -0.78 12.08
N GLY A 249 -15.97 -1.97 11.68
CA GLY A 249 -17.36 -2.20 11.30
C GLY A 249 -17.76 -1.58 9.96
N GLU A 250 -19.07 -1.39 9.79
CA GLU A 250 -19.66 -0.88 8.54
C GLU A 250 -20.80 0.10 8.80
N ILE A 251 -21.14 0.91 7.78
CA ILE A 251 -22.29 1.81 7.77
C ILE A 251 -23.17 1.42 6.58
N GLY A 252 -24.29 0.73 6.86
CA GLY A 252 -25.22 0.34 5.79
C GLY A 252 -24.63 -0.57 4.72
N GLY A 253 -23.73 -1.47 5.08
CA GLY A 253 -23.01 -2.36 4.17
C GLY A 253 -21.75 -1.76 3.55
N ILE A 254 -21.40 -0.51 3.87
CA ILE A 254 -20.17 0.14 3.42
C ILE A 254 -19.13 -0.03 4.54
N PRO A 255 -17.99 -0.69 4.30
CA PRO A 255 -16.91 -0.77 5.29
C PRO A 255 -16.46 0.63 5.73
N ARG A 256 -16.25 0.81 7.03
CA ARG A 256 -15.77 2.10 7.54
C ARG A 256 -14.28 2.34 7.31
N LEU A 257 -13.50 1.30 7.07
CA LEU A 257 -12.10 1.41 6.69
C LEU A 257 -11.92 1.01 5.23
N LEU A 258 -11.50 1.96 4.40
CA LEU A 258 -11.25 1.79 2.97
C LEU A 258 -9.76 1.98 2.68
N ASP A 259 -9.05 0.89 2.41
CA ASP A 259 -7.65 0.92 1.99
C ASP A 259 -7.57 1.26 0.50
N ILE A 260 -7.17 2.49 0.19
CA ILE A 260 -7.12 3.02 -1.17
C ILE A 260 -5.93 2.46 -1.95
N GLY A 261 -4.80 2.18 -1.27
CA GLY A 261 -3.63 1.64 -1.96
C GLY A 261 -2.26 2.08 -1.42
N GLN A 262 -1.29 2.19 -2.33
CA GLN A 262 0.06 2.67 -2.07
C GLN A 262 0.08 4.20 -1.84
N CYS A 263 1.24 4.73 -1.48
CA CYS A 263 1.41 6.18 -1.35
C CYS A 263 1.10 6.93 -2.67
N ASN A 264 1.44 6.37 -3.82
CA ASN A 264 1.10 6.94 -5.13
C ASN A 264 -0.40 6.93 -5.42
N ASP A 265 -1.16 6.07 -4.75
CA ASP A 265 -2.63 6.01 -4.86
C ASP A 265 -3.32 7.18 -4.11
N ALA A 266 -2.55 8.15 -3.61
CA ALA A 266 -3.06 9.49 -3.31
C ALA A 266 -3.80 10.10 -4.52
N TYR A 267 -3.45 9.70 -5.74
CA TYR A 267 -4.22 9.98 -6.95
C TYR A 267 -5.67 9.51 -6.84
N SER A 268 -5.89 8.29 -6.34
CA SER A 268 -7.23 7.77 -6.08
C SER A 268 -7.99 8.61 -5.05
N ALA A 269 -7.33 9.05 -3.97
CA ALA A 269 -7.96 9.92 -2.98
C ALA A 269 -8.44 11.23 -3.60
N ILE A 270 -7.63 11.85 -4.45
CA ILE A 270 -7.97 13.08 -5.17
C ILE A 270 -9.15 12.84 -6.12
N LYS A 271 -9.15 11.75 -6.89
CA LYS A 271 -10.27 11.40 -7.79
C LYS A 271 -11.57 11.20 -7.03
N ILE A 272 -11.53 10.53 -5.88
CA ILE A 272 -12.69 10.33 -5.01
C ILE A 272 -13.19 11.68 -4.48
N ALA A 273 -12.31 12.54 -3.98
CA ALA A 273 -12.67 13.84 -3.44
C ALA A 273 -13.31 14.74 -4.52
N ILE A 274 -12.73 14.81 -5.73
CA ILE A 274 -13.31 15.58 -6.85
C ILE A 274 -14.70 15.04 -7.21
N ALA A 275 -14.86 13.74 -7.35
CA ALA A 275 -16.15 13.17 -7.70
C ALA A 275 -17.23 13.38 -6.63
N LEU A 276 -16.86 13.37 -5.35
CA LEU A 276 -17.77 13.71 -4.26
C LEU A 276 -18.15 15.20 -4.30
N ALA A 277 -17.18 16.09 -4.53
CA ALA A 277 -17.44 17.54 -4.66
C ALA A 277 -18.40 17.82 -5.81
N ASP A 278 -18.21 17.21 -6.96
CA ASP A 278 -19.11 17.32 -8.12
C ASP A 278 -20.52 16.80 -7.78
N ALA A 279 -20.63 15.69 -7.09
CA ALA A 279 -21.92 15.08 -6.71
C ALA A 279 -22.69 15.93 -5.69
N PHE A 280 -21.98 16.59 -4.77
CA PHE A 280 -22.57 17.48 -3.78
C PHE A 280 -22.68 18.93 -4.29
N LYS A 281 -22.17 19.23 -5.48
CA LYS A 281 -22.13 20.59 -6.09
C LYS A 281 -21.46 21.62 -5.19
N CYS A 282 -20.32 21.25 -4.62
CA CYS A 282 -19.51 22.09 -3.73
C CYS A 282 -18.04 22.06 -4.15
N GLY A 283 -17.23 22.92 -3.59
CA GLY A 283 -15.77 22.85 -3.72
C GLY A 283 -15.18 21.71 -2.90
N VAL A 284 -13.98 21.21 -3.29
CA VAL A 284 -13.30 20.15 -2.53
C VAL A 284 -13.06 20.55 -1.08
N ASN A 285 -12.77 21.82 -0.82
CA ASN A 285 -12.58 22.37 0.52
C ASN A 285 -13.87 22.47 1.36
N GLU A 286 -15.02 22.32 0.74
CA GLU A 286 -16.33 22.33 1.41
C GLU A 286 -16.83 20.92 1.75
N LEU A 287 -16.11 19.89 1.29
CA LEU A 287 -16.42 18.50 1.63
C LEU A 287 -16.24 18.24 3.14
N PRO A 288 -17.05 17.35 3.74
CA PRO A 288 -16.82 16.85 5.09
C PRO A 288 -15.65 15.87 5.10
N LEU A 289 -14.48 16.34 4.71
CA LEU A 289 -13.24 15.56 4.58
C LEU A 289 -12.12 16.22 5.35
N SER A 290 -11.48 15.49 6.25
CA SER A 290 -10.27 15.92 6.95
C SER A 290 -9.10 15.01 6.63
N MET A 291 -7.92 15.60 6.46
CA MET A 291 -6.70 14.87 6.13
C MET A 291 -5.77 14.84 7.35
N ILE A 292 -5.40 13.62 7.80
CA ILE A 292 -4.48 13.36 8.91
C ILE A 292 -3.27 12.64 8.35
N LEU A 293 -2.26 13.43 7.97
CA LEU A 293 -1.17 12.99 7.10
C LEU A 293 0.17 12.91 7.84
N SER A 294 0.94 11.86 7.54
CA SER A 294 2.24 11.59 8.13
C SER A 294 3.35 11.43 7.07
N TRP A 295 3.25 12.09 5.93
CA TRP A 295 4.29 12.06 4.93
C TRP A 295 5.49 12.91 5.36
N TYR A 296 6.67 12.26 5.45
CA TYR A 296 7.93 12.91 5.84
C TYR A 296 9.15 12.34 5.10
N GLU A 297 8.98 11.29 4.32
CA GLU A 297 10.02 10.71 3.49
C GLU A 297 10.14 11.53 2.18
N GLN A 298 11.32 11.60 1.57
CA GLN A 298 11.61 12.54 0.48
C GLN A 298 10.61 12.49 -0.69
N LYS A 299 10.34 11.30 -1.22
CA LYS A 299 9.35 11.11 -2.30
C LYS A 299 7.94 11.51 -1.84
N ALA A 300 7.61 11.15 -0.64
CA ALA A 300 6.29 11.36 -0.09
C ALA A 300 5.96 12.84 0.18
N VAL A 301 6.98 13.71 0.31
CA VAL A 301 6.76 15.17 0.37
C VAL A 301 6.14 15.68 -0.94
N CYS A 302 6.53 15.13 -2.09
CA CYS A 302 5.90 15.49 -3.38
C CYS A 302 4.41 15.12 -3.38
N ILE A 303 4.05 13.97 -2.78
CA ILE A 303 2.65 13.54 -2.63
C ILE A 303 1.87 14.51 -1.72
N LEU A 304 2.47 14.92 -0.60
CA LEU A 304 1.87 15.91 0.30
C LEU A 304 1.57 17.23 -0.43
N LEU A 305 2.50 17.68 -1.29
CA LEU A 305 2.32 18.91 -2.07
C LEU A 305 1.26 18.78 -3.16
N THR A 306 0.83 17.56 -3.49
CA THR A 306 -0.21 17.30 -4.50
C THR A 306 -1.61 17.37 -3.89
N LEU A 307 -1.74 16.99 -2.62
CA LEU A 307 -2.99 17.04 -1.86
C LEU A 307 -3.31 18.47 -1.39
#